data_467dc76e6cb3ce25da2e39ff52a221cd
#
_entry.id   467dc76e6cb3ce25da2e39ff52a221cd
#
_cell.length_a   1.000
_cell.length_b   1.000
_cell.length_c   1.000
_cell.angle_alpha   90.00
_cell.angle_beta   90.00
_cell.angle_gamma   90.00
#
_symmetry.space_group_name_H-M   'P 1'
#
loop_
_entity.id
_entity.type
_entity.pdbx_description
1 polymer ?
#
loop_
_entity_poly.entity_id
_entity_poly.type
_entity_poly.pdbx_seq_one_letter_code
_entity_poly.pdbx_strand_id
1 'polypeptide(L)'
;DLMIWAAARPGVETLRFRAPDGTVLASVDGAATAAGRKAAARFLDNVSAFASQSNILPEQDTPLHTGASDSITERVEALRLRYRASTFAAWYAAGQCLLDAVQAPGIEPRTLLPTRHVPLTPRDLLGPNDPCSAFLAAAERELRSAEGPLPVWVASLRDMRFVRLLTRLPGSGTPLSETAALLGEPSEGARQTLGNLETLFRARTAWTDYRSALAALSAETGTSDGLVRLARSLYGGELNGALRAADDAWQGLAAALEARNPDLRNDPLPLSLIRAPLLFAAGTATAEAARNLQQRWSTEVVGPVEGLQDEALQQALIGEGGLLWTFVADAAQPFLRPAASGYAPASALGMRFPLSPAFLNLLSETPQHITVYPASYPVRVGFSPVTVNPKARAYPRGLSLRMDCGGEPLRADAYNYQGTALFDWSPEQCGNLTLAILFDGFTAEKVYDSPLGFARFADQAAAGIMEFTPSDFPTVQQQLENLGITRLRTRFRIEGGEAVRERLHALPSALIRSILHIEK
;
A
#
# COMPACT_ATOMS: atom_id res chain seq x y z
N ASP A 1 9.30 33.59 23.60
CA ASP A 1 9.29 32.53 22.61
C ASP A 1 9.12 33.14 21.20
N LEU A 2 10.09 32.87 20.31
CA LEU A 2 10.12 33.43 18.95
C LEU A 2 8.90 33.00 18.10
N MET A 3 8.35 31.81 18.35
CA MET A 3 7.13 31.33 17.68
C MET A 3 5.93 32.20 18.07
N ILE A 4 5.73 32.45 19.35
CA ILE A 4 4.64 33.31 19.85
C ILE A 4 4.78 34.72 19.29
N TRP A 5 6.00 35.26 19.30
CA TRP A 5 6.28 36.59 18.74
C TRP A 5 5.97 36.65 17.24
N ALA A 6 6.36 35.63 16.47
CA ALA A 6 6.11 35.58 15.02
C ALA A 6 4.61 35.43 14.71
N ALA A 7 3.88 34.62 15.46
CA ALA A 7 2.43 34.45 15.29
C ALA A 7 1.63 35.75 15.48
N ALA A 8 2.13 36.65 16.35
CA ALA A 8 1.47 37.92 16.64
C ALA A 8 1.75 39.03 15.59
N ARG A 9 2.47 38.75 14.51
CA ARG A 9 2.79 39.75 13.48
C ARG A 9 1.64 39.96 12.48
N PRO A 10 1.46 41.20 11.99
CA PRO A 10 0.48 41.49 10.94
C PRO A 10 0.74 40.62 9.69
N GLY A 11 -0.34 40.03 9.13
CA GLY A 11 -0.27 39.18 7.95
C GLY A 11 0.24 37.76 8.20
N VAL A 12 0.46 37.36 9.46
CA VAL A 12 0.79 36.00 9.87
C VAL A 12 -0.48 35.32 10.38
N GLU A 13 -1.06 34.46 9.54
CA GLU A 13 -2.33 33.82 9.82
C GLU A 13 -2.16 32.32 10.00
N THR A 14 -2.98 31.74 10.92
CA THR A 14 -3.08 30.30 11.11
C THR A 14 -3.77 29.67 9.90
N LEU A 15 -3.12 28.68 9.31
CA LEU A 15 -3.71 27.85 8.25
C LEU A 15 -4.63 26.81 8.88
N ARG A 16 -5.85 26.69 8.33
CA ARG A 16 -6.85 25.74 8.82
C ARG A 16 -7.31 24.85 7.69
N PHE A 17 -7.25 23.55 7.92
CA PHE A 17 -7.74 22.52 7.01
C PHE A 17 -9.11 22.08 7.51
N ARG A 18 -10.12 22.21 6.66
CA ARG A 18 -11.51 22.06 7.04
C ARG A 18 -12.18 20.93 6.27
N ALA A 19 -13.15 20.31 6.92
CA ALA A 19 -14.15 19.49 6.26
C ALA A 19 -15.15 20.38 5.49
N PRO A 20 -15.96 19.82 4.57
CA PRO A 20 -16.97 20.56 3.82
C PRO A 20 -18.01 21.27 4.69
N ASP A 21 -18.31 20.74 5.87
CA ASP A 21 -19.20 21.37 6.87
C ASP A 21 -18.56 22.55 7.62
N GLY A 22 -17.28 22.87 7.30
CA GLY A 22 -16.52 23.94 7.94
C GLY A 22 -15.78 23.53 9.21
N THR A 23 -15.95 22.30 9.70
CA THR A 23 -15.22 21.76 10.87
C THR A 23 -13.72 21.76 10.62
N VAL A 24 -12.94 22.27 11.56
CA VAL A 24 -11.47 22.28 11.47
C VAL A 24 -10.93 20.89 11.80
N LEU A 25 -10.30 20.23 10.82
CA LEU A 25 -9.67 18.93 10.95
C LEU A 25 -8.24 19.04 11.48
N ALA A 26 -7.51 20.05 11.00
CA ALA A 26 -6.14 20.34 11.43
C ALA A 26 -5.85 21.83 11.26
N SER A 27 -4.84 22.33 11.99
CA SER A 27 -4.37 23.69 11.84
C SER A 27 -2.87 23.79 12.02
N VAL A 28 -2.25 24.72 11.29
CA VAL A 28 -0.83 25.06 11.44
C VAL A 28 -0.77 26.52 11.90
N ASP A 29 -0.09 26.72 13.02
CA ASP A 29 0.11 28.06 13.57
C ASP A 29 0.76 28.99 12.56
N GLY A 30 0.33 30.25 12.53
CA GLY A 30 0.85 31.26 11.61
C GLY A 30 2.36 31.43 11.68
N ALA A 31 2.96 31.25 12.87
CA ALA A 31 4.40 31.26 13.04
C ALA A 31 5.11 30.22 12.15
N ALA A 32 4.52 29.05 11.97
CA ALA A 32 5.11 27.96 11.16
C ALA A 32 4.87 28.15 9.65
N THR A 33 4.11 29.16 9.21
CA THR A 33 3.91 29.50 7.79
C THR A 33 5.12 30.23 7.19
N ALA A 34 5.15 30.40 5.88
CA ALA A 34 6.19 31.19 5.20
C ALA A 34 6.24 32.64 5.69
N ALA A 35 5.06 33.24 5.98
CA ALA A 35 4.97 34.59 6.52
C ALA A 35 5.60 34.68 7.91
N GLY A 36 5.27 33.74 8.81
CA GLY A 36 5.86 33.68 10.15
C GLY A 36 7.37 33.46 10.12
N ARG A 37 7.85 32.54 9.28
CA ARG A 37 9.29 32.32 9.11
C ARG A 37 10.03 33.53 8.58
N LYS A 38 9.42 34.24 7.61
CA LYS A 38 10.00 35.51 7.09
C LYS A 38 10.05 36.59 8.17
N ALA A 39 9.04 36.68 9.02
CA ALA A 39 9.01 37.62 10.14
C ALA A 39 10.11 37.27 11.16
N ALA A 40 10.23 36.00 11.54
CA ALA A 40 11.26 35.53 12.49
C ALA A 40 12.69 35.71 11.91
N ALA A 41 12.91 35.38 10.64
CA ALA A 41 14.20 35.57 9.99
C ALA A 41 14.63 37.05 10.03
N ARG A 42 13.74 37.98 9.63
CA ARG A 42 14.02 39.42 9.66
C ARG A 42 14.32 39.91 11.08
N PHE A 43 13.63 39.40 12.09
CA PHE A 43 13.92 39.75 13.47
C PHE A 43 15.33 39.31 13.86
N LEU A 44 15.70 38.06 13.57
CA LEU A 44 17.01 37.49 13.89
C LEU A 44 18.14 38.18 13.11
N ASP A 45 17.88 38.55 11.84
CA ASP A 45 18.82 39.31 11.02
C ASP A 45 19.09 40.71 11.63
N ASN A 46 18.03 41.38 12.08
CA ASN A 46 18.17 42.67 12.78
C ASN A 46 18.96 42.54 14.09
N VAL A 47 18.72 41.47 14.86
CA VAL A 47 19.48 41.20 16.09
C VAL A 47 20.98 40.98 15.77
N SER A 48 21.24 40.18 14.72
CA SER A 48 22.65 39.95 14.26
C SER A 48 23.32 41.21 13.78
N ALA A 49 22.62 42.05 13.00
CA ALA A 49 23.13 43.33 12.51
C ALA A 49 23.44 44.30 13.66
N PHE A 50 22.52 44.37 14.65
CA PHE A 50 22.71 45.19 15.84
C PHE A 50 23.95 44.72 16.65
N ALA A 51 24.10 43.40 16.84
CA ALA A 51 25.27 42.85 17.53
C ALA A 51 26.58 43.17 16.82
N SER A 52 26.58 43.10 15.48
CA SER A 52 27.77 43.47 14.68
C SER A 52 28.09 44.96 14.74
N GLN A 53 27.07 45.82 14.77
CA GLN A 53 27.26 47.29 14.88
C GLN A 53 27.74 47.70 16.27
N SER A 54 27.30 47.00 17.32
CA SER A 54 27.73 47.28 18.70
C SER A 54 29.24 47.03 18.92
N ASN A 55 29.85 46.22 18.07
CA ASN A 55 31.31 45.98 18.09
C ASN A 55 32.15 47.05 17.37
N ILE A 56 31.51 48.00 16.68
CA ILE A 56 32.22 49.09 15.93
C ILE A 56 32.43 50.34 16.79
N LEU A 57 31.85 50.37 18.01
CA LEU A 57 32.13 51.48 18.92
C LEU A 57 33.61 51.39 19.38
N PRO A 58 34.39 52.48 19.26
CA PRO A 58 35.83 52.47 19.56
C PRO A 58 36.04 52.07 21.02
N GLU A 59 36.90 51.09 21.20
CA GLU A 59 37.37 50.63 22.51
C GLU A 59 37.94 51.78 23.31
N GLN A 60 37.25 52.17 24.37
CA GLN A 60 37.92 52.75 25.53
C GLN A 60 38.15 51.60 26.51
N ASP A 61 39.39 51.15 26.49
CA ASP A 61 40.11 50.39 27.53
C ASP A 61 39.28 49.49 28.46
N THR A 62 38.74 48.37 27.95
CA THR A 62 38.43 47.21 28.82
C THR A 62 38.53 45.89 28.02
N PRO A 63 39.37 44.92 28.45
CA PRO A 63 39.66 43.69 27.68
C PRO A 63 38.58 42.60 27.87
N LEU A 64 37.30 42.97 27.97
CA LEU A 64 36.21 42.05 28.33
C LEU A 64 35.19 41.77 27.24
N HIS A 65 35.33 42.31 25.99
CA HIS A 65 34.22 42.29 25.02
C HIS A 65 34.39 41.47 23.76
N THR A 66 35.52 40.82 23.51
CA THR A 66 35.68 39.94 22.32
C THR A 66 34.82 38.63 22.39
N GLY A 67 34.48 38.17 23.60
CA GLY A 67 33.64 36.99 23.77
C GLY A 67 32.11 37.21 23.68
N ALA A 68 31.65 38.48 23.77
CA ALA A 68 30.21 38.76 23.80
C ALA A 68 29.54 38.70 22.40
N SER A 69 30.24 39.11 21.36
CA SER A 69 29.73 39.09 19.97
C SER A 69 29.60 37.67 19.42
N ASP A 70 30.60 36.83 19.63
CA ASP A 70 30.59 35.43 19.21
C ASP A 70 29.45 34.68 19.94
N SER A 71 29.25 34.98 21.24
CA SER A 71 28.15 34.45 22.03
C SER A 71 26.76 34.87 21.51
N ILE A 72 26.57 36.10 21.01
CA ILE A 72 25.27 36.53 20.43
C ILE A 72 25.02 35.86 19.11
N THR A 73 26.01 35.75 18.24
CA THR A 73 25.90 35.08 16.94
C THR A 73 25.56 33.61 17.12
N GLU A 74 26.23 32.89 18.02
CA GLU A 74 25.94 31.51 18.34
C GLU A 74 24.49 31.33 18.87
N ARG A 75 24.03 32.23 19.74
CA ARG A 75 22.65 32.21 20.27
C ARG A 75 21.62 32.48 19.16
N VAL A 76 21.89 33.38 18.24
CA VAL A 76 20.99 33.63 17.10
C VAL A 76 20.92 32.42 16.20
N GLU A 77 22.03 31.76 15.89
CA GLU A 77 22.03 30.53 15.10
C GLU A 77 21.30 29.37 15.83
N ALA A 78 21.50 29.22 17.12
CA ALA A 78 20.78 28.26 17.94
C ALA A 78 19.26 28.54 17.94
N LEU A 79 18.83 29.82 17.98
CA LEU A 79 17.44 30.22 17.86
C LEU A 79 16.87 29.93 16.45
N ARG A 80 17.63 30.16 15.38
CA ARG A 80 17.25 29.81 14.01
C ARG A 80 16.99 28.31 13.86
N LEU A 81 17.94 27.50 14.37
CA LEU A 81 17.81 26.03 14.34
C LEU A 81 16.59 25.55 15.13
N ARG A 82 16.40 26.07 16.33
CA ARG A 82 15.23 25.72 17.17
C ARG A 82 13.91 26.14 16.53
N TYR A 83 13.83 27.35 16.01
CA TYR A 83 12.63 27.84 15.32
C TYR A 83 12.28 26.98 14.12
N ARG A 84 13.27 26.60 13.35
CA ARG A 84 13.12 25.71 12.20
C ARG A 84 12.63 24.31 12.60
N ALA A 85 13.23 23.72 13.63
CA ALA A 85 12.77 22.44 14.17
C ALA A 85 11.31 22.51 14.65
N SER A 86 10.96 23.58 15.37
CA SER A 86 9.58 23.84 15.81
C SER A 86 8.60 24.02 14.63
N THR A 87 9.04 24.66 13.55
CA THR A 87 8.25 24.80 12.32
C THR A 87 7.93 23.43 11.71
N PHE A 88 8.94 22.57 11.53
CA PHE A 88 8.71 21.24 10.99
C PHE A 88 7.85 20.38 11.91
N ALA A 89 8.06 20.47 13.22
CA ALA A 89 7.26 19.75 14.22
C ALA A 89 5.78 20.19 14.19
N ALA A 90 5.50 21.48 14.01
CA ALA A 90 4.13 22.00 13.92
C ALA A 90 3.40 21.48 12.67
N TRP A 91 4.06 21.45 11.52
CA TRP A 91 3.48 20.89 10.30
C TRP A 91 3.28 19.38 10.42
N TYR A 92 4.25 18.66 10.99
CA TYR A 92 4.13 17.22 11.21
C TYR A 92 2.95 16.87 12.12
N ALA A 93 2.84 17.57 13.26
CA ALA A 93 1.74 17.39 14.21
C ALA A 93 0.38 17.69 13.56
N ALA A 94 0.28 18.74 12.75
CA ALA A 94 -0.94 19.05 12.01
C ALA A 94 -1.30 17.95 11.00
N GLY A 95 -0.31 17.35 10.32
CA GLY A 95 -0.52 16.21 9.45
C GLY A 95 -1.01 14.98 10.17
N GLN A 96 -0.48 14.70 11.37
CA GLN A 96 -0.97 13.61 12.22
C GLN A 96 -2.40 13.86 12.69
N CYS A 97 -2.71 15.08 13.15
CA CYS A 97 -4.09 15.46 13.51
C CYS A 97 -5.06 15.28 12.35
N LEU A 98 -4.63 15.60 11.13
CA LEU A 98 -5.44 15.38 9.93
C LEU A 98 -5.68 13.90 9.65
N LEU A 99 -4.63 13.06 9.76
CA LEU A 99 -4.77 11.61 9.61
C LEU A 99 -5.73 11.02 10.64
N ASP A 100 -5.64 11.46 11.89
CA ASP A 100 -6.54 11.01 12.96
C ASP A 100 -7.99 11.44 12.68
N ALA A 101 -8.19 12.65 12.15
CA ALA A 101 -9.51 13.18 11.81
C ALA A 101 -10.16 12.48 10.60
N VAL A 102 -9.37 11.96 9.65
CA VAL A 102 -9.86 11.27 8.44
C VAL A 102 -9.81 9.75 8.57
N GLN A 103 -9.70 9.20 9.78
CA GLN A 103 -9.77 7.76 9.99
C GLN A 103 -11.13 7.20 9.59
N ALA A 104 -11.10 6.03 8.92
CA ALA A 104 -12.31 5.36 8.51
C ALA A 104 -13.13 4.84 9.71
N PRO A 105 -14.46 4.84 9.63
CA PRO A 105 -15.31 4.20 10.63
C PRO A 105 -14.93 2.73 10.82
N GLY A 106 -14.77 2.28 12.06
CA GLY A 106 -14.47 0.88 12.40
C GLY A 106 -12.99 0.52 12.48
N ILE A 107 -12.06 1.47 12.28
CA ILE A 107 -10.65 1.30 12.60
C ILE A 107 -10.44 1.76 14.05
N GLU A 108 -9.85 0.89 14.90
CA GLU A 108 -9.54 1.30 16.28
C GLU A 108 -8.59 2.50 16.27
N PRO A 109 -8.95 3.58 17.00
CA PRO A 109 -8.11 4.77 17.05
C PRO A 109 -6.77 4.44 17.72
N ARG A 110 -5.68 4.84 17.09
CA ARG A 110 -4.32 4.66 17.65
C ARG A 110 -4.06 5.52 18.90
N THR A 111 -4.94 6.44 19.21
CA THR A 111 -4.83 7.35 20.35
C THR A 111 -6.08 7.29 21.22
N LEU A 112 -5.87 7.25 22.55
CA LEU A 112 -6.93 7.25 23.57
C LEU A 112 -7.64 8.62 23.74
N LEU A 113 -7.37 9.59 22.88
CA LEU A 113 -8.05 10.89 22.93
C LEU A 113 -9.41 10.77 22.25
N PRO A 114 -10.49 11.37 22.83
CA PRO A 114 -11.79 11.36 22.22
C PRO A 114 -11.75 12.16 20.90
N THR A 115 -11.59 11.45 19.79
CA THR A 115 -11.66 12.05 18.46
C THR A 115 -13.08 12.51 18.22
N ARG A 116 -13.25 13.79 17.97
CA ARG A 116 -14.50 14.37 17.49
C ARG A 116 -14.80 13.72 16.14
N HIS A 117 -15.76 12.82 16.09
CA HIS A 117 -16.20 12.23 14.81
C HIS A 117 -16.76 13.33 13.92
N VAL A 118 -16.00 13.73 12.93
CA VAL A 118 -16.45 14.60 11.86
C VAL A 118 -17.20 13.71 10.86
N PRO A 119 -18.42 14.02 10.45
CA PRO A 119 -19.17 13.22 9.49
C PRO A 119 -18.62 13.46 8.07
N LEU A 120 -17.45 12.90 7.79
CA LEU A 120 -16.88 12.88 6.45
C LEU A 120 -17.52 11.76 5.62
N THR A 121 -17.71 12.02 4.35
CA THR A 121 -18.13 11.03 3.37
C THR A 121 -16.95 10.65 2.45
N PRO A 122 -16.97 9.49 1.81
CA PRO A 122 -15.94 9.14 0.82
C PRO A 122 -15.80 10.20 -0.29
N ARG A 123 -16.90 10.85 -0.68
CA ARG A 123 -16.92 11.92 -1.68
C ARG A 123 -16.09 13.13 -1.26
N ASP A 124 -16.04 13.43 0.04
CA ASP A 124 -15.28 14.56 0.57
C ASP A 124 -13.76 14.31 0.49
N LEU A 125 -13.33 13.05 0.57
CA LEU A 125 -11.93 12.66 0.50
C LEU A 125 -11.49 12.22 -0.89
N LEU A 126 -12.38 11.69 -1.72
CA LEU A 126 -12.06 11.27 -3.10
C LEU A 126 -12.22 12.43 -4.11
N GLY A 127 -12.80 13.55 -3.67
CA GLY A 127 -13.06 14.72 -4.50
C GLY A 127 -11.83 15.60 -4.76
N PRO A 128 -11.98 16.63 -5.61
CA PRO A 128 -10.90 17.56 -5.93
C PRO A 128 -10.45 18.43 -4.75
N ASN A 129 -11.32 18.62 -3.76
CA ASN A 129 -11.07 19.43 -2.57
C ASN A 129 -10.71 18.59 -1.34
N ASP A 130 -10.18 17.40 -1.56
CA ASP A 130 -9.70 16.51 -0.52
C ASP A 130 -8.76 17.24 0.46
N PRO A 131 -9.06 17.23 1.78
CA PRO A 131 -8.28 17.95 2.79
C PRO A 131 -6.84 17.42 2.91
N CYS A 132 -6.59 16.13 2.65
CA CYS A 132 -5.25 15.55 2.67
C CYS A 132 -4.39 16.10 1.52
N SER A 133 -4.95 16.15 0.31
CA SER A 133 -4.28 16.76 -0.84
C SER A 133 -4.07 18.27 -0.66
N ALA A 134 -5.05 18.97 -0.07
CA ALA A 134 -4.94 20.39 0.24
C ALA A 134 -3.83 20.66 1.26
N PHE A 135 -3.73 19.81 2.30
CA PHE A 135 -2.65 19.89 3.29
C PHE A 135 -1.28 19.67 2.66
N LEU A 136 -1.12 18.61 1.87
CA LEU A 136 0.15 18.32 1.18
C LEU A 136 0.57 19.45 0.24
N ALA A 137 -0.38 20.02 -0.49
CA ALA A 137 -0.11 21.17 -1.37
C ALA A 137 0.27 22.43 -0.59
N ALA A 138 -0.37 22.69 0.56
CA ALA A 138 -0.03 23.79 1.44
C ALA A 138 1.35 23.59 2.08
N ALA A 139 1.63 22.40 2.62
CA ALA A 139 2.94 22.08 3.19
C ALA A 139 4.07 22.23 2.16
N GLU A 140 3.87 21.75 0.93
CA GLU A 140 4.82 21.91 -0.16
C GLU A 140 5.07 23.40 -0.48
N ARG A 141 4.03 24.21 -0.57
CA ARG A 141 4.15 25.64 -0.87
C ARG A 141 4.83 26.39 0.26
N GLU A 142 4.38 26.15 1.49
CA GLU A 142 4.88 26.84 2.66
C GLU A 142 6.33 26.46 3.00
N LEU A 143 6.70 25.18 2.91
CA LEU A 143 8.04 24.72 3.26
C LEU A 143 9.05 24.75 2.09
N ARG A 144 8.65 25.28 0.93
CA ARG A 144 9.51 25.35 -0.27
C ARG A 144 10.81 26.09 -0.04
N SER A 145 10.73 27.22 0.65
CA SER A 145 11.87 28.12 0.92
C SER A 145 12.65 27.74 2.20
N ALA A 146 12.35 26.58 2.79
CA ALA A 146 13.09 26.13 3.97
C ALA A 146 14.50 25.72 3.57
N GLU A 147 15.52 26.37 4.15
CA GLU A 147 16.94 26.14 3.88
C GLU A 147 17.55 25.14 4.87
N GLY A 148 18.71 24.56 4.50
CA GLY A 148 19.51 23.63 5.31
C GLY A 148 18.95 22.20 5.34
N PRO A 149 19.42 21.30 6.28
CA PRO A 149 19.01 19.91 6.31
C PRO A 149 17.50 19.77 6.56
N LEU A 150 16.80 19.08 5.66
CA LEU A 150 15.36 18.91 5.72
C LEU A 150 15.00 17.55 6.36
N PRO A 151 13.92 17.48 7.16
CA PRO A 151 13.34 16.20 7.52
C PRO A 151 12.95 15.40 6.28
N VAL A 152 12.99 14.07 6.39
CA VAL A 152 12.73 13.15 5.29
C VAL A 152 11.38 13.40 4.64
N TRP A 153 10.34 13.60 5.44
CA TRP A 153 8.99 13.86 4.95
C TRP A 153 8.89 15.18 4.17
N VAL A 154 9.68 16.22 4.51
CA VAL A 154 9.72 17.47 3.75
C VAL A 154 10.45 17.28 2.41
N ALA A 155 11.53 16.49 2.42
CA ALA A 155 12.26 16.15 1.19
C ALA A 155 11.35 15.40 0.21
N SER A 156 10.54 14.45 0.70
CA SER A 156 9.60 13.70 -0.12
C SER A 156 8.49 14.55 -0.73
N LEU A 157 8.05 15.64 -0.08
CA LEU A 157 7.11 16.60 -0.67
C LEU A 157 7.69 17.26 -1.93
N ARG A 158 8.99 17.50 -1.96
CA ARG A 158 9.69 18.07 -3.15
C ARG A 158 9.69 17.05 -4.30
N ASP A 159 9.98 15.78 -4.02
CA ASP A 159 9.92 14.71 -5.01
C ASP A 159 8.49 14.56 -5.57
N MET A 160 7.48 14.56 -4.70
CA MET A 160 6.08 14.51 -5.11
C MET A 160 5.64 15.70 -5.97
N ARG A 161 6.14 16.89 -5.67
CA ARG A 161 5.92 18.05 -6.53
C ARG A 161 6.47 17.79 -7.93
N PHE A 162 7.68 17.27 -8.03
CA PHE A 162 8.31 16.95 -9.31
C PHE A 162 7.49 15.90 -10.07
N VAL A 163 7.04 14.85 -9.40
CA VAL A 163 6.12 13.85 -9.97
C VAL A 163 4.86 14.52 -10.54
N ARG A 164 4.22 15.41 -9.77
CA ARG A 164 3.02 16.16 -10.22
C ARG A 164 3.30 17.11 -11.38
N LEU A 165 4.46 17.71 -11.44
CA LEU A 165 4.87 18.53 -12.60
C LEU A 165 5.07 17.68 -13.85
N LEU A 166 5.68 16.51 -13.71
CA LEU A 166 5.85 15.55 -14.80
C LEU A 166 4.52 15.08 -15.40
N THR A 167 3.43 14.99 -14.60
CA THR A 167 2.11 14.62 -15.13
C THR A 167 1.51 15.65 -16.07
N ARG A 168 1.97 16.90 -16.00
CA ARG A 168 1.51 17.99 -16.89
C ARG A 168 2.24 18.03 -18.23
N LEU A 169 3.33 17.29 -18.35
CA LEU A 169 4.05 17.20 -19.62
C LEU A 169 3.33 16.24 -20.55
N PRO A 170 3.10 16.59 -21.82
CA PRO A 170 2.54 15.66 -22.79
C PRO A 170 3.43 14.42 -22.86
N GLY A 171 2.81 13.24 -22.72
CA GLY A 171 3.53 11.99 -22.56
C GLY A 171 4.33 11.62 -23.80
N SER A 172 5.63 11.54 -23.69
CA SER A 172 6.45 10.66 -24.50
C SER A 172 6.49 9.30 -23.77
N GLY A 173 5.74 8.32 -24.26
CA GLY A 173 5.72 6.97 -23.69
C GLY A 173 6.95 6.13 -24.03
N THR A 174 8.01 6.72 -24.54
CA THR A 174 9.28 6.04 -24.79
C THR A 174 10.05 5.88 -23.49
N PRO A 175 10.35 4.65 -23.05
CA PRO A 175 11.24 4.43 -21.91
C PRO A 175 12.59 5.09 -22.17
N LEU A 176 13.09 5.83 -21.20
CA LEU A 176 14.43 6.45 -21.27
C LEU A 176 15.54 5.41 -21.51
N SER A 177 15.30 4.15 -21.17
CA SER A 177 16.18 3.02 -21.45
C SER A 177 16.39 2.79 -22.96
N GLU A 178 15.39 3.00 -23.81
CA GLU A 178 15.55 2.87 -25.26
C GLU A 178 16.38 4.01 -25.86
N THR A 179 16.21 5.23 -25.37
CA THR A 179 17.03 6.37 -25.77
C THR A 179 18.45 6.27 -25.24
N ALA A 180 18.67 5.73 -24.03
CA ALA A 180 20.00 5.51 -23.49
C ALA A 180 20.79 4.44 -24.24
N ALA A 181 20.12 3.40 -24.75
CA ALA A 181 20.74 2.35 -25.55
C ALA A 181 21.31 2.88 -26.90
N LEU A 182 20.71 3.96 -27.42
CA LEU A 182 21.18 4.62 -28.66
C LEU A 182 22.39 5.53 -28.45
N LEU A 183 22.70 5.92 -27.21
CA LEU A 183 23.76 6.88 -26.88
C LEU A 183 25.09 6.23 -26.45
N GLY A 184 25.21 4.90 -26.48
CA GLY A 184 26.40 4.16 -26.06
C GLY A 184 26.47 3.95 -24.53
N GLU A 185 27.53 3.31 -24.02
CA GLU A 185 27.68 3.05 -22.59
C GLU A 185 27.79 4.34 -21.77
N PRO A 186 26.78 4.64 -20.92
CA PRO A 186 26.79 5.85 -20.11
C PRO A 186 27.83 5.75 -18.98
N SER A 187 28.44 6.90 -18.63
CA SER A 187 29.31 7.01 -17.45
C SER A 187 28.53 6.69 -16.16
N GLU A 188 29.23 6.33 -15.06
CA GLU A 188 28.63 6.00 -13.76
C GLU A 188 27.64 7.10 -13.28
N GLY A 189 28.03 8.37 -13.36
CA GLY A 189 27.17 9.50 -13.01
C GLY A 189 25.94 9.65 -13.92
N ALA A 190 26.08 9.33 -15.22
CA ALA A 190 24.96 9.34 -16.15
C ALA A 190 23.99 8.19 -15.86
N ARG A 191 24.48 6.98 -15.49
CA ARG A 191 23.63 5.84 -15.06
C ARG A 191 22.84 6.19 -13.81
N GLN A 192 23.45 6.82 -12.81
CA GLN A 192 22.75 7.23 -11.59
C GLN A 192 21.68 8.30 -11.88
N THR A 193 21.96 9.24 -12.75
CA THR A 193 21.00 10.27 -13.18
C THR A 193 19.82 9.64 -13.94
N LEU A 194 20.10 8.72 -14.86
CA LEU A 194 19.07 7.98 -15.61
C LEU A 194 18.21 7.12 -14.69
N GLY A 195 18.80 6.42 -13.73
CA GLY A 195 18.06 5.62 -12.72
C GLY A 195 17.15 6.49 -11.86
N ASN A 196 17.61 7.68 -11.48
CA ASN A 196 16.80 8.65 -10.75
C ASN A 196 15.61 9.17 -11.58
N LEU A 197 15.82 9.44 -12.87
CA LEU A 197 14.74 9.86 -13.79
C LEU A 197 13.75 8.74 -14.04
N GLU A 198 14.22 7.52 -14.27
CA GLU A 198 13.35 6.36 -14.45
C GLU A 198 12.45 6.12 -13.23
N THR A 199 12.99 6.25 -12.03
CA THR A 199 12.23 6.14 -10.79
C THR A 199 11.14 7.21 -10.69
N LEU A 200 11.43 8.45 -11.11
CA LEU A 200 10.44 9.54 -11.16
C LEU A 200 9.36 9.31 -12.22
N PHE A 201 9.70 8.72 -13.36
CA PHE A 201 8.70 8.35 -14.37
C PHE A 201 7.80 7.23 -13.88
N ARG A 202 8.34 6.22 -13.18
CA ARG A 202 7.53 5.19 -12.51
C ARG A 202 6.59 5.80 -11.47
N ALA A 203 7.11 6.71 -10.63
CA ALA A 203 6.28 7.44 -9.68
C ALA A 203 5.18 8.27 -10.35
N ARG A 204 5.47 8.91 -11.50
CA ARG A 204 4.49 9.63 -12.32
C ARG A 204 3.35 8.73 -12.79
N THR A 205 3.69 7.59 -13.39
CA THR A 205 2.70 6.61 -13.86
C THR A 205 1.83 6.14 -12.71
N ALA A 206 2.45 5.67 -11.62
CA ALA A 206 1.74 5.23 -10.42
C ALA A 206 0.86 6.33 -9.81
N TRP A 207 1.31 7.58 -9.79
CA TRP A 207 0.48 8.71 -9.36
C TRP A 207 -0.73 8.94 -10.25
N THR A 208 -0.56 8.86 -11.57
CA THR A 208 -1.65 9.02 -12.54
C THR A 208 -2.67 7.91 -12.38
N ASP A 209 -2.20 6.67 -12.27
CA ASP A 209 -3.05 5.49 -12.07
C ASP A 209 -3.81 5.57 -10.75
N TYR A 210 -3.12 5.99 -9.67
CA TYR A 210 -3.74 6.21 -8.36
C TYR A 210 -4.86 7.25 -8.42
N ARG A 211 -4.61 8.40 -9.04
CA ARG A 211 -5.63 9.46 -9.18
C ARG A 211 -6.81 9.00 -10.03
N SER A 212 -6.56 8.24 -11.09
CA SER A 212 -7.61 7.66 -11.93
C SER A 212 -8.45 6.64 -11.14
N ALA A 213 -7.81 5.78 -10.37
CA ALA A 213 -8.49 4.80 -9.52
C ALA A 213 -9.33 5.47 -8.42
N LEU A 214 -8.82 6.54 -7.77
CA LEU A 214 -9.62 7.31 -6.81
C LEU A 214 -10.84 7.98 -7.45
N ALA A 215 -10.71 8.47 -8.68
CA ALA A 215 -11.83 9.05 -9.41
C ALA A 215 -12.90 7.98 -9.74
N ALA A 216 -12.49 6.78 -10.12
CA ALA A 216 -13.39 5.65 -10.32
C ALA A 216 -14.11 5.26 -9.01
N LEU A 217 -13.39 5.18 -7.89
CA LEU A 217 -13.96 4.93 -6.56
C LEU A 217 -15.01 5.99 -6.18
N SER A 218 -14.76 7.25 -6.49
CA SER A 218 -15.70 8.33 -6.18
C SER A 218 -17.07 8.11 -6.83
N ALA A 219 -17.12 7.53 -8.02
CA ALA A 219 -18.38 7.21 -8.70
C ALA A 219 -19.13 6.06 -8.00
N GLU A 220 -18.43 5.04 -7.51
CA GLU A 220 -19.05 3.88 -6.87
C GLU A 220 -19.46 4.13 -5.42
N THR A 221 -18.76 4.98 -4.70
CA THR A 221 -19.03 5.28 -3.27
C THR A 221 -20.28 6.14 -3.04
N GLY A 222 -20.96 6.57 -4.10
CA GLY A 222 -22.16 7.44 -4.01
C GLY A 222 -23.44 6.72 -3.55
N THR A 223 -23.47 5.38 -3.51
CA THR A 223 -24.66 4.59 -3.15
C THR A 223 -24.29 3.47 -2.17
N SER A 224 -25.25 3.06 -1.33
CA SER A 224 -25.10 1.91 -0.42
C SER A 224 -24.71 0.64 -1.17
N ASP A 225 -25.41 0.34 -2.27
CA ASP A 225 -25.11 -0.84 -3.10
C ASP A 225 -23.71 -0.78 -3.72
N GLY A 226 -23.24 0.41 -4.09
CA GLY A 226 -21.88 0.60 -4.58
C GLY A 226 -20.83 0.29 -3.50
N LEU A 227 -21.05 0.78 -2.28
CA LEU A 227 -20.18 0.50 -1.14
C LEU A 227 -20.15 -1.00 -0.79
N VAL A 228 -21.32 -1.66 -0.81
CA VAL A 228 -21.40 -3.11 -0.58
C VAL A 228 -20.65 -3.91 -1.65
N ARG A 229 -20.81 -3.54 -2.94
CA ARG A 229 -20.05 -4.17 -4.04
C ARG A 229 -18.55 -3.97 -3.88
N LEU A 230 -18.10 -2.76 -3.54
CA LEU A 230 -16.68 -2.47 -3.28
C LEU A 230 -16.12 -3.35 -2.16
N ALA A 231 -16.86 -3.49 -1.06
CA ALA A 231 -16.44 -4.37 0.04
C ALA A 231 -16.40 -5.84 -0.38
N ARG A 232 -17.41 -6.33 -1.10
CA ARG A 232 -17.44 -7.72 -1.60
C ARG A 232 -16.25 -8.01 -2.52
N SER A 233 -15.95 -7.11 -3.45
CA SER A 233 -14.79 -7.20 -4.33
C SER A 233 -13.47 -7.20 -3.53
N LEU A 234 -13.33 -6.28 -2.56
CA LEU A 234 -12.13 -6.14 -1.74
C LEU A 234 -11.85 -7.41 -0.92
N TYR A 235 -12.84 -7.88 -0.18
CA TYR A 235 -12.70 -9.05 0.71
C TYR A 235 -12.84 -10.37 -0.04
N GLY A 236 -13.58 -10.40 -1.15
CA GLY A 236 -13.69 -11.56 -2.04
C GLY A 236 -12.41 -11.91 -2.78
N GLY A 237 -11.46 -10.97 -2.82
CA GLY A 237 -10.17 -11.18 -3.49
C GLY A 237 -10.21 -10.92 -5.00
N GLU A 238 -11.21 -10.18 -5.49
CA GLU A 238 -11.27 -9.77 -6.89
C GLU A 238 -10.09 -8.85 -7.23
N LEU A 239 -9.25 -9.31 -8.15
CA LEU A 239 -8.01 -8.62 -8.50
C LEU A 239 -8.23 -7.32 -9.30
N ASN A 240 -9.34 -7.23 -10.00
CA ASN A 240 -9.70 -6.07 -10.82
C ASN A 240 -10.59 -5.05 -10.09
N GLY A 241 -10.82 -5.22 -8.80
CA GLY A 241 -11.63 -4.29 -8.00
C GLY A 241 -11.01 -2.89 -7.90
N ALA A 242 -11.84 -1.86 -7.93
CA ALA A 242 -11.38 -0.46 -7.93
C ALA A 242 -10.54 -0.10 -6.69
N LEU A 243 -10.89 -0.62 -5.50
CA LEU A 243 -10.10 -0.44 -4.27
C LEU A 243 -8.72 -1.09 -4.40
N ARG A 244 -8.65 -2.25 -5.03
CA ARG A 244 -7.40 -2.96 -5.25
C ARG A 244 -6.50 -2.23 -6.23
N ALA A 245 -7.07 -1.79 -7.35
CA ALA A 245 -6.33 -0.99 -8.33
C ALA A 245 -5.74 0.30 -7.73
N ALA A 246 -6.49 0.94 -6.83
CA ALA A 246 -6.01 2.12 -6.11
C ALA A 246 -4.86 1.77 -5.12
N ASP A 247 -4.96 0.65 -4.40
CA ASP A 247 -3.89 0.23 -3.48
C ASP A 247 -2.61 -0.18 -4.23
N ASP A 248 -2.75 -0.91 -5.33
CA ASP A 248 -1.61 -1.30 -6.18
C ASP A 248 -0.88 -0.07 -6.74
N ALA A 249 -1.64 0.89 -7.24
CA ALA A 249 -1.08 2.14 -7.73
C ALA A 249 -0.41 2.95 -6.60
N TRP A 250 -1.02 3.00 -5.40
CA TRP A 250 -0.40 3.61 -4.22
C TRP A 250 0.89 2.88 -3.82
N GLN A 251 0.90 1.55 -3.82
CA GLN A 251 2.11 0.76 -3.52
C GLN A 251 3.22 1.04 -4.53
N GLY A 252 2.89 1.13 -5.81
CA GLY A 252 3.82 1.51 -6.87
C GLY A 252 4.43 2.91 -6.65
N LEU A 253 3.61 3.87 -6.24
CA LEU A 253 4.05 5.22 -5.89
C LEU A 253 4.96 5.22 -4.67
N ALA A 254 4.55 4.54 -3.60
CA ALA A 254 5.31 4.43 -2.36
C ALA A 254 6.68 3.79 -2.62
N ALA A 255 6.72 2.66 -3.35
CA ALA A 255 7.96 1.99 -3.69
C ALA A 255 8.91 2.87 -4.52
N ALA A 256 8.38 3.65 -5.46
CA ALA A 256 9.19 4.56 -6.27
C ALA A 256 9.77 5.72 -5.43
N LEU A 257 9.00 6.27 -4.49
CA LEU A 257 9.48 7.35 -3.60
C LEU A 257 10.46 6.83 -2.56
N GLU A 258 10.24 5.64 -1.99
CA GLU A 258 11.15 4.98 -1.06
C GLU A 258 12.47 4.57 -1.72
N ALA A 259 12.45 4.18 -2.99
CA ALA A 259 13.67 3.90 -3.75
C ALA A 259 14.58 5.14 -3.88
N ARG A 260 14.00 6.35 -3.92
CA ARG A 260 14.74 7.61 -3.93
C ARG A 260 15.19 8.05 -2.53
N ASN A 261 14.37 7.79 -1.53
CA ASN A 261 14.62 8.17 -0.16
C ASN A 261 14.22 7.00 0.78
N PRO A 262 15.14 6.08 1.06
CA PRO A 262 14.87 4.90 1.89
C PRO A 262 14.39 5.23 3.31
N ASP A 263 14.78 6.39 3.84
CA ASP A 263 14.37 6.82 5.18
C ASP A 263 12.88 7.20 5.26
N LEU A 264 12.20 7.31 4.11
CA LEU A 264 10.75 7.58 4.05
C LEU A 264 9.91 6.48 4.72
N ARG A 265 10.45 5.26 4.83
CA ARG A 265 9.82 4.17 5.60
C ARG A 265 9.69 4.47 7.08
N ASN A 266 10.66 5.22 7.63
CA ASN A 266 10.68 5.60 9.03
C ASN A 266 9.83 6.86 9.31
N ASP A 267 9.52 7.62 8.26
CA ASP A 267 8.74 8.87 8.33
C ASP A 267 7.68 8.92 7.22
N PRO A 268 6.63 8.07 7.29
CA PRO A 268 5.70 7.84 6.19
C PRO A 268 4.58 8.87 6.11
N LEU A 269 4.62 9.99 6.84
CA LEU A 269 3.52 10.96 6.91
C LEU A 269 2.94 11.35 5.54
N PRO A 270 3.73 11.74 4.52
CA PRO A 270 3.19 12.10 3.22
C PRO A 270 2.50 10.94 2.51
N LEU A 271 3.09 9.74 2.58
CA LEU A 271 2.50 8.53 1.98
C LEU A 271 1.21 8.12 2.69
N SER A 272 1.15 8.27 4.01
CA SER A 272 -0.05 8.01 4.82
C SER A 272 -1.18 8.98 4.46
N LEU A 273 -0.88 10.27 4.29
CA LEU A 273 -1.87 11.27 3.86
C LEU A 273 -2.38 11.00 2.45
N ILE A 274 -1.53 10.53 1.53
CA ILE A 274 -1.96 10.13 0.19
C ILE A 274 -2.88 8.91 0.25
N ARG A 275 -2.59 7.95 1.11
CA ARG A 275 -3.35 6.72 1.26
C ARG A 275 -4.67 6.92 2.01
N ALA A 276 -4.78 7.96 2.83
CA ALA A 276 -5.93 8.18 3.70
C ALA A 276 -7.29 8.16 2.96
N PRO A 277 -7.47 8.81 1.80
CA PRO A 277 -8.72 8.72 1.03
C PRO A 277 -9.10 7.30 0.64
N LEU A 278 -8.14 6.50 0.21
CA LEU A 278 -8.36 5.09 -0.14
C LEU A 278 -8.83 4.28 1.08
N LEU A 279 -8.10 4.40 2.21
CA LEU A 279 -8.43 3.68 3.43
C LEU A 279 -9.80 4.11 3.99
N PHE A 280 -10.12 5.39 3.89
CA PHE A 280 -11.43 5.90 4.29
C PHE A 280 -12.57 5.31 3.45
N ALA A 281 -12.41 5.28 2.12
CA ALA A 281 -13.38 4.68 1.21
C ALA A 281 -13.55 3.17 1.51
N ALA A 282 -12.45 2.45 1.70
CA ALA A 282 -12.47 1.03 2.03
C ALA A 282 -13.14 0.76 3.40
N GLY A 283 -12.84 1.56 4.43
CA GLY A 283 -13.47 1.45 5.74
C GLY A 283 -14.96 1.76 5.71
N THR A 284 -15.37 2.78 4.95
CA THR A 284 -16.79 3.11 4.77
C THR A 284 -17.52 1.99 4.03
N ALA A 285 -16.91 1.43 2.99
CA ALA A 285 -17.46 0.27 2.27
C ALA A 285 -17.59 -0.95 3.21
N THR A 286 -16.58 -1.19 4.05
CA THR A 286 -16.59 -2.27 5.05
C THR A 286 -17.73 -2.09 6.06
N ALA A 287 -17.90 -0.88 6.59
CA ALA A 287 -18.97 -0.58 7.55
C ALA A 287 -20.37 -0.72 6.94
N GLU A 288 -20.53 -0.30 5.67
CA GLU A 288 -21.79 -0.45 4.95
C GLU A 288 -22.10 -1.89 4.65
N ALA A 289 -21.10 -2.67 4.18
CA ALA A 289 -21.27 -4.11 3.94
C ALA A 289 -21.61 -4.88 5.23
N ALA A 290 -21.02 -4.50 6.36
CA ALA A 290 -21.35 -5.11 7.65
C ALA A 290 -22.79 -4.83 8.06
N ARG A 291 -23.28 -3.59 7.87
CA ARG A 291 -24.68 -3.23 8.10
C ARG A 291 -25.64 -3.99 7.18
N ASN A 292 -25.31 -4.06 5.90
CA ASN A 292 -26.09 -4.82 4.92
C ASN A 292 -26.13 -6.32 5.28
N LEU A 293 -24.99 -6.90 5.64
CA LEU A 293 -24.91 -8.30 6.05
C LEU A 293 -25.75 -8.57 7.30
N GLN A 294 -25.71 -7.67 8.29
CA GLN A 294 -26.52 -7.77 9.50
C GLN A 294 -28.02 -7.67 9.19
N GLN A 295 -28.42 -6.78 8.31
CA GLN A 295 -29.81 -6.63 7.89
C GLN A 295 -30.30 -7.88 7.16
N ARG A 296 -29.51 -8.38 6.21
CA ARG A 296 -29.81 -9.64 5.49
C ARG A 296 -29.91 -10.83 6.46
N TRP A 297 -28.97 -10.94 7.40
CA TRP A 297 -29.00 -11.97 8.44
C TRP A 297 -30.33 -11.93 9.20
N SER A 298 -30.74 -10.75 9.66
CA SER A 298 -31.99 -10.59 10.39
C SER A 298 -33.22 -10.95 9.55
N THR A 299 -33.21 -10.62 8.25
CA THR A 299 -34.37 -10.83 7.37
C THR A 299 -34.41 -12.24 6.76
N GLU A 300 -33.26 -12.76 6.35
CA GLU A 300 -33.17 -13.99 5.56
C GLU A 300 -32.97 -15.25 6.45
N VAL A 301 -32.40 -15.08 7.65
CA VAL A 301 -32.14 -16.22 8.56
C VAL A 301 -32.98 -16.14 9.83
N VAL A 302 -32.88 -15.02 10.58
CA VAL A 302 -33.54 -14.91 11.88
C VAL A 302 -35.06 -14.85 11.72
N GLY A 303 -35.57 -13.96 10.85
CA GLY A 303 -37.01 -13.76 10.66
C GLY A 303 -37.77 -15.06 10.30
N PRO A 304 -37.32 -15.86 9.31
CA PRO A 304 -38.03 -17.08 8.93
C PRO A 304 -38.03 -18.17 10.01
N VAL A 305 -37.08 -18.15 10.96
CA VAL A 305 -37.02 -19.16 12.04
C VAL A 305 -37.61 -18.67 13.35
N GLU A 306 -38.08 -17.43 13.40
CA GLU A 306 -38.70 -16.87 14.59
C GLU A 306 -39.96 -17.68 14.98
N GLY A 307 -39.96 -18.18 16.19
CA GLY A 307 -41.04 -19.03 16.69
C GLY A 307 -40.93 -20.54 16.40
N LEU A 308 -39.95 -20.95 15.59
CA LEU A 308 -39.63 -22.38 15.42
C LEU A 308 -38.87 -22.93 16.63
N GLN A 309 -39.09 -24.18 16.99
CA GLN A 309 -38.42 -24.85 18.11
C GLN A 309 -37.86 -26.20 17.68
N ASP A 310 -36.84 -26.64 18.39
CA ASP A 310 -36.26 -27.98 18.30
C ASP A 310 -35.93 -28.44 16.87
N GLU A 311 -36.52 -29.57 16.45
CA GLU A 311 -36.24 -30.22 15.18
C GLU A 311 -36.62 -29.33 13.97
N ALA A 312 -37.72 -28.58 14.06
CA ALA A 312 -38.15 -27.67 12.99
C ALA A 312 -37.15 -26.50 12.81
N LEU A 313 -36.61 -25.95 13.90
CA LEU A 313 -35.57 -24.92 13.89
C LEU A 313 -34.28 -25.48 13.28
N GLN A 314 -33.86 -26.66 13.71
CA GLN A 314 -32.66 -27.32 13.20
C GLN A 314 -32.78 -27.61 11.70
N GLN A 315 -33.90 -28.16 11.26
CA GLN A 315 -34.14 -28.44 9.85
C GLN A 315 -34.14 -27.19 8.99
N ALA A 316 -34.75 -26.08 9.44
CA ALA A 316 -34.78 -24.82 8.71
C ALA A 316 -33.39 -24.17 8.61
N LEU A 317 -32.58 -24.24 9.67
CA LEU A 317 -31.25 -23.61 9.68
C LEU A 317 -30.21 -24.42 8.94
N ILE A 318 -30.13 -25.73 9.18
CA ILE A 318 -28.98 -26.56 8.75
C ILE A 318 -29.38 -27.79 7.94
N GLY A 319 -30.67 -28.01 7.70
CA GLY A 319 -31.17 -29.09 6.83
C GLY A 319 -30.72 -28.92 5.38
N GLU A 320 -31.14 -29.80 4.49
CA GLU A 320 -30.90 -29.70 3.06
C GLU A 320 -31.48 -28.40 2.51
N GLY A 321 -30.63 -27.50 1.95
CA GLY A 321 -31.01 -26.13 1.57
C GLY A 321 -31.21 -25.18 2.75
N GLY A 322 -30.64 -25.48 3.93
CA GLY A 322 -30.80 -24.72 5.16
C GLY A 322 -30.39 -23.25 5.02
N LEU A 323 -31.13 -22.37 5.71
CA LEU A 323 -30.98 -20.92 5.60
C LEU A 323 -29.58 -20.43 5.98
N LEU A 324 -28.92 -21.06 6.95
CA LEU A 324 -27.59 -20.71 7.39
C LEU A 324 -26.57 -20.82 6.24
N TRP A 325 -26.50 -21.97 5.60
CA TRP A 325 -25.51 -22.23 4.56
C TRP A 325 -25.86 -21.54 3.26
N THR A 326 -27.11 -21.33 2.94
CA THR A 326 -27.58 -20.49 1.83
C THR A 326 -27.12 -19.04 2.05
N PHE A 327 -27.34 -18.49 3.25
CA PHE A 327 -26.87 -17.15 3.61
C PHE A 327 -25.34 -17.04 3.56
N VAL A 328 -24.63 -18.05 4.05
CA VAL A 328 -23.15 -18.06 4.00
C VAL A 328 -22.68 -18.03 2.55
N ALA A 329 -23.24 -18.86 1.68
CA ALA A 329 -22.85 -18.92 0.27
C ALA A 329 -23.16 -17.62 -0.49
N ASP A 330 -24.34 -17.04 -0.28
CA ASP A 330 -24.82 -15.91 -1.07
C ASP A 330 -24.35 -14.54 -0.54
N ALA A 331 -24.21 -14.42 0.78
CA ALA A 331 -23.97 -13.14 1.41
C ALA A 331 -22.62 -13.06 2.13
N ALA A 332 -22.28 -14.04 2.96
CA ALA A 332 -21.16 -13.95 3.88
C ALA A 332 -19.82 -14.44 3.29
N GLN A 333 -19.84 -15.30 2.28
CA GLN A 333 -18.66 -15.95 1.69
C GLN A 333 -17.51 -14.99 1.34
N PRO A 334 -17.70 -13.82 0.75
CA PRO A 334 -16.60 -12.91 0.45
C PRO A 334 -15.85 -12.41 1.70
N PHE A 335 -16.53 -12.39 2.85
CA PHE A 335 -16.03 -11.86 4.11
C PHE A 335 -15.46 -12.92 5.06
N LEU A 336 -15.48 -14.18 4.63
CA LEU A 336 -15.00 -15.34 5.38
C LEU A 336 -13.74 -15.91 4.74
N ARG A 337 -12.87 -16.46 5.58
CA ARG A 337 -11.73 -17.29 5.15
C ARG A 337 -11.74 -18.59 5.93
N PRO A 338 -11.44 -19.72 5.27
CA PRO A 338 -11.22 -20.98 5.98
C PRO A 338 -10.09 -20.83 6.99
N ALA A 339 -10.25 -21.44 8.15
CA ALA A 339 -9.26 -21.51 9.23
C ALA A 339 -9.20 -22.93 9.78
N ALA A 340 -8.16 -23.27 10.54
CA ALA A 340 -7.96 -24.61 11.09
C ALA A 340 -9.13 -25.09 11.95
N SER A 341 -9.87 -24.19 12.59
CA SER A 341 -11.03 -24.48 13.45
C SER A 341 -12.35 -23.93 12.91
N GLY A 342 -12.51 -23.80 11.59
CA GLY A 342 -13.74 -23.28 10.99
C GLY A 342 -13.51 -22.06 10.11
N TYR A 343 -14.06 -20.91 10.46
CA TYR A 343 -13.95 -19.68 9.68
C TYR A 343 -13.30 -18.54 10.47
N ALA A 344 -12.54 -17.73 9.77
CA ALA A 344 -12.03 -16.45 10.24
C ALA A 344 -12.54 -15.31 9.36
N PRO A 345 -12.63 -14.07 9.88
CA PRO A 345 -12.95 -12.90 9.08
C PRO A 345 -11.87 -12.62 8.03
N ALA A 346 -12.29 -12.30 6.82
CA ALA A 346 -11.39 -11.85 5.78
C ALA A 346 -10.68 -10.54 6.18
N SER A 347 -9.45 -10.38 5.70
CA SER A 347 -8.66 -9.16 5.91
C SER A 347 -8.18 -8.60 4.58
N ALA A 348 -8.26 -7.27 4.42
CA ALA A 348 -7.78 -6.57 3.23
C ALA A 348 -7.35 -5.14 3.60
N LEU A 349 -6.33 -4.61 2.94
CA LEU A 349 -5.76 -3.27 3.19
C LEU A 349 -5.36 -3.01 4.66
N GLY A 350 -5.07 -4.06 5.43
CA GLY A 350 -4.80 -3.99 6.86
C GLY A 350 -6.06 -3.91 7.75
N MET A 351 -7.26 -4.00 7.16
CA MET A 351 -8.54 -4.01 7.87
C MET A 351 -9.11 -5.44 7.91
N ARG A 352 -9.62 -5.82 9.07
CA ARG A 352 -10.34 -7.08 9.27
C ARG A 352 -11.84 -6.82 9.17
N PHE A 353 -12.57 -7.65 8.42
CA PHE A 353 -14.03 -7.51 8.33
C PHE A 353 -14.69 -7.77 9.70
N PRO A 354 -15.61 -6.92 10.18
CA PRO A 354 -16.16 -7.00 11.53
C PRO A 354 -17.26 -8.06 11.64
N LEU A 355 -16.86 -9.33 11.77
CA LEU A 355 -17.80 -10.42 12.10
C LEU A 355 -17.81 -10.70 13.60
N SER A 356 -18.99 -10.95 14.16
CA SER A 356 -19.09 -11.28 15.56
C SER A 356 -18.48 -12.65 15.88
N PRO A 357 -17.79 -12.81 17.03
CA PRO A 357 -17.29 -14.09 17.47
C PRO A 357 -18.40 -15.15 17.58
N ALA A 358 -19.61 -14.75 18.00
CA ALA A 358 -20.76 -15.66 18.11
C ALA A 358 -21.17 -16.25 16.75
N PHE A 359 -21.16 -15.44 15.69
CA PHE A 359 -21.42 -15.92 14.32
C PHE A 359 -20.35 -16.90 13.85
N LEU A 360 -19.08 -16.60 14.10
CA LEU A 360 -17.97 -17.49 13.73
C LEU A 360 -18.01 -18.82 14.49
N ASN A 361 -18.37 -18.78 15.79
CA ASN A 361 -18.55 -19.98 16.61
C ASN A 361 -19.73 -20.82 16.09
N LEU A 362 -20.86 -20.17 15.77
CA LEU A 362 -22.00 -20.85 15.16
C LEU A 362 -21.59 -21.61 13.90
N LEU A 363 -20.83 -20.97 13.00
CA LEU A 363 -20.34 -21.63 11.79
C LEU A 363 -19.36 -22.77 12.08
N SER A 364 -18.57 -22.68 13.15
CA SER A 364 -17.58 -23.70 13.53
C SER A 364 -18.24 -24.91 14.22
N GLU A 365 -19.27 -24.67 15.01
CA GLU A 365 -20.01 -25.73 15.75
C GLU A 365 -21.04 -26.46 14.87
N THR A 366 -21.46 -25.83 13.78
CA THR A 366 -22.43 -26.44 12.86
C THR A 366 -21.69 -27.36 11.89
N PRO A 367 -22.02 -28.70 11.87
CA PRO A 367 -21.35 -29.65 11.00
C PRO A 367 -21.50 -29.25 9.54
N GLN A 368 -20.39 -29.03 8.90
CA GLN A 368 -20.33 -28.69 7.47
C GLN A 368 -20.45 -29.97 6.66
N HIS A 369 -21.56 -30.17 6.01
CA HIS A 369 -21.67 -31.29 5.11
C HIS A 369 -20.86 -31.17 3.82
N ILE A 370 -20.29 -30.00 3.52
CA ILE A 370 -19.38 -29.83 2.36
C ILE A 370 -18.41 -28.71 2.68
N THR A 371 -17.12 -29.02 2.72
CA THR A 371 -16.09 -28.00 2.54
C THR A 371 -16.13 -27.56 1.07
N VAL A 372 -16.94 -26.57 0.72
CA VAL A 372 -16.97 -26.02 -0.64
C VAL A 372 -15.72 -25.16 -0.79
N TYR A 373 -14.66 -25.78 -1.27
CA TYR A 373 -13.53 -25.04 -1.76
C TYR A 373 -13.96 -24.27 -3.02
N PRO A 374 -13.48 -23.02 -3.22
CA PRO A 374 -13.73 -22.32 -4.48
C PRO A 374 -13.31 -23.17 -5.66
N ALA A 375 -14.11 -23.20 -6.71
CA ALA A 375 -13.78 -23.90 -7.95
C ALA A 375 -12.50 -23.32 -8.58
N SER A 376 -12.23 -22.05 -8.33
CA SER A 376 -11.03 -21.37 -8.78
C SER A 376 -10.51 -20.35 -7.73
N TYR A 377 -9.23 -20.05 -7.83
CA TYR A 377 -8.50 -19.15 -6.95
C TYR A 377 -7.85 -18.06 -7.79
N PRO A 378 -8.40 -16.85 -7.81
CA PRO A 378 -7.75 -15.74 -8.48
C PRO A 378 -6.48 -15.36 -7.71
N VAL A 379 -5.34 -15.42 -8.38
CA VAL A 379 -4.04 -15.12 -7.80
C VAL A 379 -3.29 -14.10 -8.64
N ARG A 380 -2.62 -13.17 -7.97
CA ARG A 380 -1.68 -12.26 -8.61
C ARG A 380 -0.27 -12.67 -8.26
N VAL A 381 0.53 -12.97 -9.27
CA VAL A 381 1.94 -13.32 -9.11
C VAL A 381 2.80 -12.14 -9.54
N GLY A 382 3.41 -11.47 -8.56
CA GLY A 382 4.47 -10.49 -8.79
C GLY A 382 5.82 -11.19 -8.82
N PHE A 383 6.69 -10.83 -9.75
CA PHE A 383 8.03 -11.39 -9.86
C PHE A 383 9.08 -10.31 -10.09
N SER A 384 10.28 -10.55 -9.56
CA SER A 384 11.44 -9.68 -9.70
C SER A 384 12.43 -10.26 -10.71
N PRO A 385 13.35 -9.45 -11.24
CA PRO A 385 14.42 -9.94 -12.10
C PRO A 385 15.16 -11.14 -11.51
N VAL A 386 15.51 -12.11 -12.37
CA VAL A 386 16.37 -13.21 -12.00
C VAL A 386 17.81 -12.74 -11.95
N THR A 387 18.51 -13.04 -10.87
CA THR A 387 19.92 -12.73 -10.67
C THR A 387 20.74 -14.02 -10.57
N VAL A 388 21.99 -13.96 -10.97
CA VAL A 388 22.96 -15.06 -10.91
C VAL A 388 24.15 -14.69 -10.03
N ASN A 389 24.96 -15.68 -9.66
CA ASN A 389 26.20 -15.43 -8.93
C ASN A 389 27.18 -14.54 -9.75
N PRO A 390 28.04 -13.72 -9.09
CA PRO A 390 28.88 -12.72 -9.77
C PRO A 390 29.89 -13.27 -10.78
N LYS A 391 30.21 -14.55 -10.69
CA LYS A 391 31.18 -15.22 -11.60
C LYS A 391 30.51 -15.89 -12.81
N ALA A 392 29.21 -15.76 -12.98
CA ALA A 392 28.48 -16.32 -14.11
C ALA A 392 28.88 -15.64 -15.43
N ARG A 393 29.02 -16.44 -16.49
CA ARG A 393 29.36 -15.94 -17.85
C ARG A 393 28.13 -15.63 -18.70
N ALA A 394 26.95 -15.95 -18.22
CA ALA A 394 25.69 -15.64 -18.88
C ALA A 394 24.68 -15.10 -17.85
N TYR A 395 23.81 -14.21 -18.32
CA TYR A 395 22.79 -13.58 -17.52
C TYR A 395 21.38 -13.91 -18.06
N PRO A 396 20.38 -14.09 -17.19
CA PRO A 396 19.01 -14.31 -17.64
C PRO A 396 18.48 -13.11 -18.41
N ARG A 397 17.80 -13.36 -19.53
CA ARG A 397 17.10 -12.35 -20.34
C ARG A 397 15.65 -12.17 -19.91
N GLY A 398 15.08 -13.17 -19.26
CA GLY A 398 13.69 -13.15 -18.87
C GLY A 398 13.30 -14.31 -17.98
N LEU A 399 12.07 -14.24 -17.53
CA LEU A 399 11.38 -15.26 -16.77
C LEU A 399 10.00 -15.45 -17.38
N SER A 400 9.54 -16.68 -17.51
CA SER A 400 8.20 -17.04 -17.95
C SER A 400 7.59 -18.01 -16.93
N LEU A 401 6.33 -17.75 -16.59
CA LEU A 401 5.47 -18.71 -15.89
C LEU A 401 4.39 -19.18 -16.85
N ARG A 402 4.22 -20.47 -16.97
CA ARG A 402 3.20 -21.08 -17.81
C ARG A 402 2.42 -22.12 -17.00
N MET A 403 1.09 -22.07 -17.11
CA MET A 403 0.20 -23.01 -16.45
C MET A 403 -0.88 -23.46 -17.44
N ASP A 404 -1.06 -24.76 -17.58
CA ASP A 404 -2.06 -25.35 -18.47
C ASP A 404 -3.37 -25.54 -17.68
N CYS A 405 -4.44 -24.80 -18.04
CA CYS A 405 -5.72 -24.82 -17.32
C CYS A 405 -6.89 -25.15 -18.25
N GLY A 406 -6.85 -26.29 -18.95
CA GLY A 406 -7.97 -26.83 -19.73
C GLY A 406 -8.37 -26.06 -20.99
N GLY A 407 -7.62 -25.02 -21.36
CA GLY A 407 -7.83 -24.15 -22.51
C GLY A 407 -6.51 -23.61 -23.04
N GLU A 408 -6.48 -22.32 -23.42
CA GLU A 408 -5.21 -21.68 -23.72
C GLU A 408 -4.35 -21.61 -22.45
N PRO A 409 -3.04 -21.98 -22.57
CA PRO A 409 -2.14 -21.91 -21.43
C PRO A 409 -2.06 -20.51 -20.86
N LEU A 410 -2.29 -20.35 -19.57
CA LEU A 410 -2.02 -19.10 -18.87
C LEU A 410 -0.52 -18.86 -18.87
N ARG A 411 -0.11 -17.69 -19.38
CA ARG A 411 1.31 -17.36 -19.56
C ARG A 411 1.62 -15.96 -19.03
N ALA A 412 2.73 -15.86 -18.31
CA ALA A 412 3.29 -14.60 -17.87
C ALA A 412 4.76 -14.53 -18.24
N ASP A 413 5.13 -13.59 -19.08
CA ASP A 413 6.49 -13.37 -19.53
C ASP A 413 7.02 -12.05 -19.01
N ALA A 414 8.28 -12.03 -18.59
CA ALA A 414 9.00 -10.81 -18.25
C ALA A 414 10.42 -10.86 -18.82
N TYR A 415 10.84 -9.76 -19.43
CA TYR A 415 12.21 -9.59 -19.96
C TYR A 415 13.17 -9.11 -18.86
N ASN A 416 13.28 -9.93 -17.79
CA ASN A 416 14.14 -9.71 -16.62
C ASN A 416 13.99 -8.35 -15.93
N TYR A 417 12.75 -7.85 -15.87
CA TYR A 417 12.33 -6.71 -15.05
C TYR A 417 11.16 -7.12 -14.14
N GLN A 418 10.78 -6.24 -13.25
CA GLN A 418 9.61 -6.46 -12.39
C GLN A 418 8.34 -6.58 -13.25
N GLY A 419 7.57 -7.62 -12.99
CA GLY A 419 6.30 -7.87 -13.66
C GLY A 419 5.25 -8.42 -12.70
N THR A 420 4.00 -8.36 -13.14
CA THR A 420 2.87 -8.98 -12.45
C THR A 420 2.00 -9.71 -13.47
N ALA A 421 1.48 -10.87 -13.06
CA ALA A 421 0.52 -11.64 -13.84
C ALA A 421 -0.67 -12.03 -12.97
N LEU A 422 -1.84 -12.11 -13.60
CA LEU A 422 -3.07 -12.61 -13.01
C LEU A 422 -3.30 -14.03 -13.52
N PHE A 423 -3.55 -14.94 -12.59
CA PHE A 423 -3.91 -16.31 -12.89
C PHE A 423 -5.20 -16.65 -12.14
N ASP A 424 -6.05 -17.42 -12.78
CA ASP A 424 -7.20 -18.03 -12.15
C ASP A 424 -6.91 -19.54 -12.03
N TRP A 425 -6.43 -19.94 -10.85
CA TRP A 425 -6.00 -21.32 -10.63
C TRP A 425 -7.16 -22.18 -10.13
N SER A 426 -7.37 -23.30 -10.79
CA SER A 426 -8.29 -24.35 -10.39
C SER A 426 -7.54 -25.68 -10.24
N PRO A 427 -7.58 -26.34 -9.08
CA PRO A 427 -6.90 -27.63 -8.90
C PRO A 427 -7.46 -28.74 -9.79
N GLU A 428 -8.70 -28.60 -10.27
CA GLU A 428 -9.37 -29.58 -11.14
C GLU A 428 -9.10 -29.36 -12.63
N GLN A 429 -8.87 -28.11 -13.04
CA GLN A 429 -8.71 -27.73 -14.44
C GLN A 429 -7.26 -27.40 -14.81
N CYS A 430 -6.44 -26.98 -13.83
CA CYS A 430 -5.08 -26.59 -14.08
C CYS A 430 -4.12 -27.75 -13.90
N GLY A 431 -3.22 -27.88 -14.87
CA GLY A 431 -2.18 -28.89 -14.92
C GLY A 431 -0.87 -28.44 -14.27
N ASN A 432 0.21 -28.74 -14.96
CA ASN A 432 1.55 -28.41 -14.48
C ASN A 432 1.79 -26.89 -14.55
N LEU A 433 2.53 -26.37 -13.57
CA LEU A 433 3.14 -25.05 -13.68
C LEU A 433 4.60 -25.21 -14.12
N THR A 434 4.97 -24.54 -15.20
CA THR A 434 6.35 -24.46 -15.67
C THR A 434 6.93 -23.08 -15.37
N LEU A 435 8.00 -23.05 -14.61
CA LEU A 435 8.87 -21.88 -14.44
C LEU A 435 10.02 -21.99 -15.42
N ALA A 436 10.13 -21.04 -16.35
CA ALA A 436 11.18 -20.99 -17.36
C ALA A 436 12.03 -19.74 -17.17
N ILE A 437 13.35 -19.92 -17.05
CA ILE A 437 14.35 -18.85 -17.01
C ILE A 437 15.03 -18.80 -18.36
N LEU A 438 14.88 -17.68 -19.06
CA LEU A 438 15.33 -17.50 -20.43
C LEU A 438 16.76 -16.96 -20.47
N PHE A 439 17.62 -17.64 -21.25
CA PHE A 439 18.98 -17.22 -21.55
C PHE A 439 19.16 -17.05 -23.06
N ASP A 440 20.32 -16.55 -23.47
CA ASP A 440 20.70 -16.57 -24.87
C ASP A 440 20.94 -18.00 -25.37
N GLY A 441 20.06 -18.45 -26.26
CA GLY A 441 20.18 -19.73 -26.92
C GLY A 441 19.68 -20.95 -26.15
N PHE A 442 19.19 -20.80 -24.89
CA PHE A 442 18.57 -21.89 -24.13
C PHE A 442 17.62 -21.40 -23.06
N THR A 443 16.81 -22.31 -22.54
CA THR A 443 15.84 -22.04 -21.47
C THR A 443 16.04 -23.07 -20.34
N ALA A 444 16.11 -22.61 -19.10
CA ALA A 444 16.13 -23.46 -17.93
C ALA A 444 14.71 -23.59 -17.37
N GLU A 445 14.15 -24.79 -17.43
CA GLU A 445 12.76 -25.05 -17.04
C GLU A 445 12.69 -25.93 -15.79
N LYS A 446 11.82 -25.51 -14.86
CA LYS A 446 11.43 -26.29 -13.69
C LYS A 446 9.92 -26.49 -13.72
N VAL A 447 9.51 -27.76 -13.66
CA VAL A 447 8.09 -28.13 -13.68
C VAL A 447 7.63 -28.47 -12.27
N TYR A 448 6.47 -27.98 -11.92
CA TYR A 448 5.71 -28.32 -10.71
C TYR A 448 4.48 -29.13 -11.14
N ASP A 449 4.49 -30.41 -10.82
CA ASP A 449 3.53 -31.36 -11.35
C ASP A 449 2.10 -31.15 -10.80
N SER A 450 1.13 -31.37 -11.68
CA SER A 450 -0.32 -31.40 -11.39
C SER A 450 -0.68 -32.50 -10.36
N PRO A 451 -1.84 -32.36 -9.66
CA PRO A 451 -2.82 -31.28 -9.74
C PRO A 451 -2.50 -30.07 -8.87
N LEU A 452 -1.52 -30.13 -7.98
CA LEU A 452 -1.19 -29.11 -6.99
C LEU A 452 0.11 -28.35 -7.33
N GLY A 453 0.52 -28.35 -8.59
CA GLY A 453 1.78 -27.74 -9.04
C GLY A 453 1.90 -26.26 -8.66
N PHE A 454 0.86 -25.47 -8.92
CA PHE A 454 0.85 -24.06 -8.53
C PHE A 454 0.85 -23.88 -7.01
N ALA A 455 0.17 -24.72 -6.26
CA ALA A 455 0.15 -24.65 -4.80
C ALA A 455 1.54 -24.92 -4.19
N ARG A 456 2.28 -25.90 -4.73
CA ARG A 456 3.69 -26.17 -4.33
C ARG A 456 4.61 -25.02 -4.67
N PHE A 457 4.45 -24.42 -5.84
CA PHE A 457 5.18 -23.21 -6.22
C PHE A 457 4.87 -22.06 -5.26
N ALA A 458 3.59 -21.83 -4.95
CA ALA A 458 3.15 -20.77 -4.03
C ALA A 458 3.70 -20.98 -2.62
N ASP A 459 3.81 -22.21 -2.17
CA ASP A 459 4.41 -22.56 -0.88
C ASP A 459 5.91 -22.25 -0.83
N GLN A 460 6.67 -22.66 -1.87
CA GLN A 460 8.08 -22.31 -1.98
C GLN A 460 8.30 -20.79 -2.10
N ALA A 461 7.43 -20.08 -2.82
CA ALA A 461 7.50 -18.64 -3.00
C ALA A 461 7.13 -17.85 -1.72
N ALA A 462 6.47 -18.46 -0.76
CA ALA A 462 6.06 -17.82 0.51
C ALA A 462 7.26 -17.27 1.32
N ALA A 463 8.44 -17.88 1.18
CA ALA A 463 9.69 -17.39 1.76
C ALA A 463 10.17 -16.06 1.15
N GLY A 464 9.55 -15.61 0.06
CA GLY A 464 9.81 -14.34 -0.62
C GLY A 464 10.97 -14.36 -1.59
N ILE A 465 12.04 -15.12 -1.34
CA ILE A 465 13.16 -15.29 -2.26
C ILE A 465 13.27 -16.77 -2.59
N MET A 466 13.14 -17.10 -3.87
CA MET A 466 13.41 -18.44 -4.37
C MET A 466 14.85 -18.50 -4.90
N GLU A 467 15.55 -19.52 -4.46
CA GLU A 467 16.90 -19.80 -4.86
C GLU A 467 16.94 -21.16 -5.57
N PHE A 468 17.55 -21.19 -6.74
CA PHE A 468 17.69 -22.39 -7.56
C PHE A 468 19.17 -22.68 -7.82
N THR A 469 19.47 -23.95 -7.92
CA THR A 469 20.79 -24.47 -8.31
C THR A 469 20.69 -25.12 -9.68
N PRO A 470 21.78 -25.39 -10.38
CA PRO A 470 21.76 -26.12 -11.67
C PRO A 470 21.01 -27.46 -11.62
N SER A 471 21.04 -28.16 -10.49
CA SER A 471 20.30 -29.41 -10.28
C SER A 471 18.78 -29.28 -10.31
N ASP A 472 18.26 -28.09 -10.11
CA ASP A 472 16.81 -27.81 -10.26
C ASP A 472 16.36 -27.80 -11.72
N PHE A 473 17.31 -27.82 -12.68
CA PHE A 473 17.08 -27.76 -14.13
C PHE A 473 17.81 -28.90 -14.85
N PRO A 474 17.35 -30.15 -14.67
CA PRO A 474 18.10 -31.34 -15.13
C PRO A 474 18.43 -31.31 -16.62
N THR A 475 17.54 -30.77 -17.46
CA THR A 475 17.72 -30.72 -18.93
C THR A 475 18.88 -29.84 -19.38
N VAL A 476 19.25 -28.84 -18.59
CA VAL A 476 20.29 -27.84 -18.90
C VAL A 476 21.34 -27.71 -17.78
N GLN A 477 21.34 -28.63 -16.82
CA GLN A 477 22.25 -28.60 -15.67
C GLN A 477 23.68 -28.37 -16.08
N GLN A 478 24.20 -29.24 -16.96
CA GLN A 478 25.59 -29.19 -17.42
C GLN A 478 25.91 -27.86 -18.15
N GLN A 479 24.95 -27.31 -18.87
CA GLN A 479 25.12 -26.04 -19.57
C GLN A 479 25.21 -24.86 -18.58
N LEU A 480 24.38 -24.84 -17.53
CA LEU A 480 24.45 -23.85 -16.45
C LEU A 480 25.79 -23.93 -15.71
N GLU A 481 26.26 -25.14 -15.38
CA GLU A 481 27.56 -25.38 -14.72
C GLU A 481 28.71 -24.89 -15.59
N ASN A 482 28.70 -25.20 -16.89
CA ASN A 482 29.71 -24.75 -17.84
C ASN A 482 29.78 -23.24 -17.98
N LEU A 483 28.65 -22.53 -17.77
CA LEU A 483 28.59 -21.08 -17.76
C LEU A 483 28.96 -20.47 -16.39
N GLY A 484 29.37 -21.31 -15.43
CA GLY A 484 29.74 -20.87 -14.10
C GLY A 484 28.55 -20.36 -13.25
N ILE A 485 27.35 -20.76 -13.62
CA ILE A 485 26.13 -20.44 -12.86
C ILE A 485 26.00 -21.51 -11.77
N THR A 486 26.16 -21.08 -10.52
CA THR A 486 26.00 -21.94 -9.35
C THR A 486 24.72 -21.68 -8.61
N ARG A 487 24.10 -20.52 -8.86
CA ARG A 487 22.89 -20.09 -8.16
C ARG A 487 22.13 -19.07 -8.99
N LEU A 488 20.80 -19.26 -9.03
CA LEU A 488 19.85 -18.31 -9.58
C LEU A 488 18.91 -17.86 -8.45
N ARG A 489 18.58 -16.58 -8.41
CA ARG A 489 17.69 -16.01 -7.40
C ARG A 489 16.65 -15.13 -8.05
N THR A 490 15.41 -15.29 -7.64
CA THR A 490 14.32 -14.37 -7.96
C THR A 490 13.38 -14.25 -6.77
N ARG A 491 12.58 -13.22 -6.74
CA ARG A 491 11.57 -13.02 -5.70
C ARG A 491 10.19 -13.08 -6.36
N PHE A 492 9.32 -13.87 -5.75
CA PHE A 492 7.90 -13.88 -6.07
C PHE A 492 7.09 -13.29 -4.93
N ARG A 493 6.03 -12.60 -5.27
CA ARG A 493 4.98 -12.16 -4.35
C ARG A 493 3.67 -12.69 -4.89
N ILE A 494 3.02 -13.57 -4.15
CA ILE A 494 1.76 -14.21 -4.57
C ILE A 494 0.65 -13.71 -3.65
N GLU A 495 -0.18 -12.83 -4.18
CA GLU A 495 -1.39 -12.37 -3.53
C GLU A 495 -2.51 -13.37 -3.84
N GLY A 496 -3.32 -13.72 -2.84
CA GLY A 496 -4.23 -14.88 -2.93
C GLY A 496 -3.57 -16.24 -2.73
N GLY A 497 -2.22 -16.28 -2.58
CA GLY A 497 -1.45 -17.51 -2.44
C GLY A 497 -1.68 -18.26 -1.13
N GLU A 498 -2.21 -17.61 -0.08
CA GLU A 498 -2.52 -18.26 1.19
C GLU A 498 -3.62 -19.30 1.03
N ALA A 499 -4.72 -18.94 0.40
CA ALA A 499 -5.81 -19.87 0.12
C ALA A 499 -5.39 -21.03 -0.82
N VAL A 500 -4.46 -20.76 -1.74
CA VAL A 500 -3.87 -21.77 -2.63
C VAL A 500 -3.01 -22.76 -1.84
N ARG A 501 -2.19 -22.26 -0.88
CA ARG A 501 -1.33 -23.11 -0.02
C ARG A 501 -2.15 -23.96 0.93
N GLU A 502 -3.26 -23.44 1.47
CA GLU A 502 -4.20 -24.23 2.27
C GLU A 502 -4.71 -25.44 1.51
N ARG A 503 -4.91 -25.31 0.19
CA ARG A 503 -5.31 -26.42 -0.68
C ARG A 503 -4.24 -27.52 -0.77
N LEU A 504 -2.95 -27.21 -0.58
CA LEU A 504 -1.88 -28.19 -0.53
C LEU A 504 -2.01 -29.14 0.67
N HIS A 505 -2.52 -28.61 1.78
CA HIS A 505 -2.72 -29.35 3.03
C HIS A 505 -4.14 -29.91 3.16
N ALA A 506 -5.03 -29.56 2.24
CA ALA A 506 -6.38 -30.13 2.20
C ALA A 506 -6.31 -31.61 1.80
N LEU A 507 -7.04 -32.44 2.51
CA LEU A 507 -7.18 -33.85 2.14
C LEU A 507 -7.69 -33.95 0.69
N PRO A 508 -7.07 -34.77 -0.16
CA PRO A 508 -7.50 -34.93 -1.55
C PRO A 508 -8.98 -35.31 -1.62
N SER A 509 -9.72 -34.74 -2.56
CA SER A 509 -11.15 -35.05 -2.77
C SER A 509 -11.41 -36.54 -2.91
N ALA A 510 -10.43 -37.31 -3.41
CA ALA A 510 -10.47 -38.77 -3.47
C ALA A 510 -10.47 -39.42 -2.07
N LEU A 511 -9.79 -38.84 -1.10
CA LEU A 511 -9.75 -39.34 0.28
C LEU A 511 -11.09 -39.07 0.99
N ILE A 512 -11.70 -37.90 0.73
CA ILE A 512 -13.03 -37.56 1.26
C ILE A 512 -14.09 -38.50 0.68
N ARG A 513 -14.02 -38.84 -0.63
CA ARG A 513 -14.90 -39.82 -1.24
C ARG A 513 -14.68 -41.24 -0.69
N SER A 514 -13.43 -41.60 -0.37
CA SER A 514 -13.14 -42.91 0.24
C SER A 514 -13.67 -43.03 1.67
N ILE A 515 -13.63 -41.91 2.44
CA ILE A 515 -14.18 -41.86 3.80
C ILE A 515 -15.71 -41.95 3.77
N LEU A 516 -16.39 -41.30 2.81
CA LEU A 516 -17.83 -41.40 2.61
C LEU A 516 -18.27 -42.78 2.12
N HIS A 517 -17.39 -43.58 1.51
CA HIS A 517 -17.67 -44.97 1.11
C HIS A 517 -17.39 -46.00 2.21
N ILE A 518 -16.71 -45.64 3.30
CA ILE A 518 -16.43 -46.53 4.43
C ILE A 518 -17.60 -46.55 5.44
N GLU A 519 -18.46 -45.53 5.43
CA GLU A 519 -19.66 -45.47 6.25
C GLU A 519 -20.92 -46.03 5.56
N LYS A 520 -20.76 -46.81 4.52
CA LYS A 520 -21.78 -47.69 3.95
C LYS A 520 -21.31 -49.13 4.05
#